data_3035eea556e33785140b3c536d492a0c
#
_entry.id   3035eea556e33785140b3c536d492a0c
#
_cell.length_a   1.000
_cell.length_b   1.000
_cell.length_c   1.000
_cell.angle_alpha   90.00
_cell.angle_beta   90.00
_cell.angle_gamma   90.00
#
_symmetry.space_group_name_H-M   'P 1'
#
loop_
_entity.id
_entity.type
_entity.pdbx_description
1 polymer ?
#
loop_
_entity_poly.entity_id
_entity_poly.type
_entity_poly.pdbx_seq_one_letter_code
_entity_poly.pdbx_strand_id
1 'polypeptide(L)'
;MTPPNFPDRDDPAAPASLAGRPRVLVVGAGAIGGVVAAKLARAGHDVTALDANREHVARLTSPGLRLDELGTPSVVPVPAVADMADLRGPFDFALLTLKAPYLEPVLTGLVSRGIVRTFVSLGNGLIQPRVAAITGPDRLITGIVEWGATNIGPGHVAQTTRAPIILGRSGPGGQDLGERPGQLAEILDAAAPTVVVDDINGHVWAKLLLNSTFSGLGAVSGLTYGQVAAEPPGEWLAYRLWTEGYDVACAAGVRPGEVAGIRPADLAVHTDADRPRAADALAALLSRLGPTKASMSQDLERGSPTEVDVINGAVVAQAAALGRTAPLNQRVVELVHECERGARRPGRDTLAALRAALGPAAPVRHLSPEPGVRHG
;
A
#
# COMPACT_ATOMS: atom_id res chain seq x y z
N MET A 1 23.37 6.22 38.79
CA MET A 1 22.03 6.74 38.52
C MET A 1 21.21 5.61 37.95
N THR A 2 20.27 5.08 38.73
CA THR A 2 19.37 4.00 38.35
C THR A 2 18.28 4.60 37.43
N PRO A 3 17.90 3.98 36.29
CA PRO A 3 16.83 4.51 35.46
C PRO A 3 15.49 4.42 36.19
N PRO A 4 14.54 5.36 35.92
CA PRO A 4 13.26 5.35 36.59
C PRO A 4 12.43 4.13 36.13
N ASN A 5 11.89 3.44 37.14
CA ASN A 5 10.97 2.32 37.00
C ASN A 5 9.61 2.87 36.55
N PHE A 6 9.20 2.60 35.30
CA PHE A 6 7.86 2.89 34.86
C PHE A 6 6.93 1.77 35.37
N PRO A 7 5.77 2.09 35.97
CA PRO A 7 4.81 1.07 36.36
C PRO A 7 4.31 0.32 35.13
N ASP A 8 4.17 -1.01 35.29
CA ASP A 8 3.51 -1.87 34.34
C ASP A 8 2.16 -1.23 33.96
N ARG A 9 2.01 -0.92 32.68
CA ARG A 9 0.69 -0.55 32.13
C ARG A 9 -0.12 -1.83 32.09
N ASP A 10 -1.16 -1.91 32.92
CA ASP A 10 -2.22 -2.88 32.74
C ASP A 10 -2.69 -2.81 31.28
N ASP A 11 -2.34 -3.81 30.49
CA ASP A 11 -2.74 -3.95 29.11
C ASP A 11 -4.26 -4.16 29.09
N PRO A 12 -5.06 -3.27 28.49
CA PRO A 12 -6.50 -3.48 28.47
C PRO A 12 -6.76 -4.77 27.72
N ALA A 13 -7.25 -5.79 28.41
CA ALA A 13 -7.56 -7.10 27.86
C ALA A 13 -8.35 -6.93 26.55
N ALA A 14 -7.88 -7.57 25.48
CA ALA A 14 -8.56 -7.53 24.19
C ALA A 14 -10.04 -7.91 24.39
N PRO A 15 -11.01 -7.17 23.81
CA PRO A 15 -12.43 -7.46 24.00
C PRO A 15 -12.73 -8.91 23.60
N ALA A 16 -13.47 -9.63 24.44
CA ALA A 16 -13.84 -11.02 24.19
C ALA A 16 -14.63 -11.13 22.87
N SER A 17 -14.38 -12.19 22.10
CA SER A 17 -15.19 -12.50 20.90
C SER A 17 -16.65 -12.67 21.31
N LEU A 18 -17.54 -11.91 20.68
CA LEU A 18 -18.98 -12.10 20.86
C LEU A 18 -19.39 -13.37 20.11
N ALA A 19 -20.23 -14.21 20.73
CA ALA A 19 -20.88 -15.35 20.08
C ALA A 19 -21.84 -14.82 19.00
N GLY A 20 -21.32 -14.57 17.76
CA GLY A 20 -22.07 -13.97 16.67
C GLY A 20 -21.23 -13.86 15.41
N ARG A 21 -21.82 -13.29 14.36
CA ARG A 21 -21.07 -12.98 13.13
C ARG A 21 -20.01 -11.91 13.42
N PRO A 22 -18.76 -12.06 12.91
CA PRO A 22 -17.71 -11.07 13.10
C PRO A 22 -18.13 -9.68 12.58
N ARG A 23 -17.83 -8.64 13.36
CA ARG A 23 -18.11 -7.24 13.01
C ARG A 23 -16.90 -6.57 12.42
N VAL A 24 -17.09 -5.94 11.28
CA VAL A 24 -16.02 -5.30 10.50
C VAL A 24 -16.17 -3.78 10.51
N LEU A 25 -15.11 -3.07 10.86
CA LEU A 25 -15.01 -1.63 10.69
C LEU A 25 -14.13 -1.35 9.47
N VAL A 26 -14.64 -0.60 8.49
CA VAL A 26 -13.84 -0.09 7.37
C VAL A 26 -13.43 1.35 7.69
N VAL A 27 -12.14 1.58 7.89
CA VAL A 27 -11.58 2.88 8.28
C VAL A 27 -11.07 3.58 7.02
N GLY A 28 -11.84 4.56 6.54
CA GLY A 28 -11.67 5.22 5.26
C GLY A 28 -12.49 4.54 4.14
N ALA A 29 -13.67 5.09 3.81
CA ALA A 29 -14.55 4.54 2.77
C ALA A 29 -14.25 5.10 1.37
N GLY A 30 -13.00 5.47 1.10
CA GLY A 30 -12.54 5.93 -0.21
C GLY A 30 -12.60 4.84 -1.29
N ALA A 31 -11.69 4.88 -2.28
CA ALA A 31 -11.71 3.97 -3.42
C ALA A 31 -11.72 2.49 -2.98
N ILE A 32 -10.71 2.05 -2.24
CA ILE A 32 -10.58 0.65 -1.81
C ILE A 32 -11.60 0.32 -0.73
N GLY A 33 -11.65 1.13 0.34
CA GLY A 33 -12.53 0.87 1.48
C GLY A 33 -14.02 0.92 1.11
N GLY A 34 -14.42 1.83 0.23
CA GLY A 34 -15.79 1.91 -0.27
C GLY A 34 -16.21 0.66 -1.05
N VAL A 35 -15.35 0.16 -1.94
CA VAL A 35 -15.61 -1.09 -2.68
C VAL A 35 -15.72 -2.27 -1.71
N VAL A 36 -14.80 -2.40 -0.75
CA VAL A 36 -14.84 -3.48 0.25
C VAL A 36 -16.09 -3.38 1.10
N ALA A 37 -16.39 -2.19 1.66
CA ALA A 37 -17.57 -2.00 2.51
C ALA A 37 -18.87 -2.32 1.78
N ALA A 38 -19.03 -1.86 0.54
CA ALA A 38 -20.22 -2.15 -0.26
C ALA A 38 -20.38 -3.66 -0.53
N LYS A 39 -19.30 -4.33 -0.90
CA LYS A 39 -19.35 -5.78 -1.19
C LYS A 39 -19.65 -6.60 0.07
N LEU A 40 -19.05 -6.26 1.19
CA LEU A 40 -19.35 -6.90 2.48
C LEU A 40 -20.81 -6.68 2.90
N ALA A 41 -21.30 -5.44 2.81
CA ALA A 41 -22.71 -5.12 3.12
C ALA A 41 -23.68 -5.90 2.22
N ARG A 42 -23.40 -5.94 0.90
CA ARG A 42 -24.21 -6.70 -0.08
C ARG A 42 -24.23 -8.19 0.20
N ALA A 43 -23.14 -8.73 0.73
CA ALA A 43 -23.06 -10.14 1.16
C ALA A 43 -23.67 -10.41 2.53
N GLY A 44 -24.20 -9.40 3.22
CA GLY A 44 -24.86 -9.53 4.52
C GLY A 44 -23.93 -9.64 5.73
N HIS A 45 -22.65 -9.21 5.58
CA HIS A 45 -21.74 -9.06 6.72
C HIS A 45 -22.11 -7.84 7.57
N ASP A 46 -21.83 -7.91 8.88
CA ASP A 46 -21.96 -6.77 9.81
C ASP A 46 -20.75 -5.83 9.57
N VAL A 47 -20.95 -4.82 8.74
CA VAL A 47 -19.93 -3.84 8.37
C VAL A 47 -20.39 -2.44 8.70
N THR A 48 -19.47 -1.64 9.26
CA THR A 48 -19.63 -0.19 9.47
C THR A 48 -18.46 0.53 8.84
N ALA A 49 -18.70 1.62 8.12
CA ALA A 49 -17.66 2.47 7.58
C ALA A 49 -17.44 3.70 8.47
N LEU A 50 -16.18 4.11 8.64
CA LEU A 50 -15.78 5.38 9.23
C LEU A 50 -15.10 6.22 8.16
N ASP A 51 -15.65 7.39 7.84
CA ASP A 51 -15.05 8.31 6.88
C ASP A 51 -15.31 9.77 7.30
N ALA A 52 -14.28 10.62 7.30
CA ALA A 52 -14.40 12.00 7.75
C ALA A 52 -15.27 12.89 6.84
N ASN A 53 -15.49 12.48 5.59
CA ASN A 53 -16.31 13.22 4.65
C ASN A 53 -17.80 12.99 4.93
N ARG A 54 -18.44 13.95 5.62
CA ARG A 54 -19.87 13.90 6.02
C ARG A 54 -20.82 13.71 4.84
N GLU A 55 -20.54 14.34 3.68
CA GLU A 55 -21.36 14.18 2.48
C GLU A 55 -21.25 12.73 1.94
N HIS A 56 -20.03 12.19 1.92
CA HIS A 56 -19.80 10.81 1.53
C HIS A 56 -20.57 9.85 2.45
N VAL A 57 -20.43 10.01 3.77
CA VAL A 57 -21.11 9.20 4.78
C VAL A 57 -22.63 9.26 4.63
N ALA A 58 -23.20 10.46 4.44
CA ALA A 58 -24.65 10.60 4.22
C ALA A 58 -25.11 9.79 3.01
N ARG A 59 -24.36 9.82 1.91
CA ARG A 59 -24.68 9.07 0.69
C ARG A 59 -24.47 7.57 0.83
N LEU A 60 -23.47 7.12 1.60
CA LEU A 60 -23.28 5.71 1.92
C LEU A 60 -24.52 5.12 2.61
N THR A 61 -25.07 5.87 3.55
CA THR A 61 -26.23 5.44 4.34
C THR A 61 -27.53 5.51 3.52
N SER A 62 -27.75 6.61 2.78
CA SER A 62 -28.97 6.82 1.99
C SER A 62 -28.66 7.72 0.78
N PRO A 63 -28.99 7.29 -0.46
CA PRO A 63 -29.66 6.03 -0.84
C PRO A 63 -28.74 4.79 -0.78
N GLY A 64 -27.46 4.94 -0.57
CA GLY A 64 -26.42 3.91 -0.59
C GLY A 64 -25.24 4.32 -1.46
N LEU A 65 -24.10 3.63 -1.26
CA LEU A 65 -22.91 3.81 -2.08
C LEU A 65 -23.16 3.30 -3.50
N ARG A 66 -23.00 4.17 -4.49
CA ARG A 66 -22.92 3.77 -5.89
C ARG A 66 -21.57 3.08 -6.13
N LEU A 67 -21.63 1.80 -6.46
CA LEU A 67 -20.48 0.98 -6.84
C LEU A 67 -20.56 0.64 -8.32
N ASP A 68 -19.63 1.16 -9.12
CA ASP A 68 -19.42 0.72 -10.49
C ASP A 68 -18.40 -0.42 -10.50
N GLU A 69 -18.87 -1.66 -10.66
CA GLU A 69 -18.03 -2.85 -10.66
C GLU A 69 -17.70 -3.26 -12.08
N LEU A 70 -16.52 -2.85 -12.58
CA LEU A 70 -16.07 -3.12 -13.97
C LEU A 70 -17.11 -2.71 -15.03
N GLY A 71 -17.72 -1.55 -14.85
CA GLY A 71 -18.73 -1.02 -15.75
C GLY A 71 -20.17 -1.42 -15.41
N THR A 72 -20.40 -2.25 -14.40
CA THR A 72 -21.74 -2.62 -13.92
C THR A 72 -22.08 -1.81 -12.65
N PRO A 73 -23.00 -0.83 -12.72
CA PRO A 73 -23.37 -0.03 -11.58
C PRO A 73 -24.35 -0.76 -10.65
N SER A 74 -24.19 -0.52 -9.36
CA SER A 74 -25.13 -0.92 -8.31
C SER A 74 -25.18 0.15 -7.22
N VAL A 75 -26.22 0.14 -6.39
CA VAL A 75 -26.32 1.01 -5.21
C VAL A 75 -26.49 0.11 -3.99
N VAL A 76 -25.60 0.27 -3.03
CA VAL A 76 -25.54 -0.59 -1.84
C VAL A 76 -25.57 0.29 -0.59
N PRO A 77 -26.62 0.23 0.25
CA PRO A 77 -26.62 0.88 1.56
C PRO A 77 -25.49 0.34 2.43
N VAL A 78 -24.65 1.22 2.96
CA VAL A 78 -23.55 0.87 3.85
C VAL A 78 -23.71 1.67 5.14
N PRO A 79 -23.89 1.02 6.31
CA PRO A 79 -23.83 1.71 7.59
C PRO A 79 -22.53 2.49 7.72
N ALA A 80 -22.60 3.81 7.97
CA ALA A 80 -21.44 4.66 8.03
C ALA A 80 -21.58 5.76 9.07
N VAL A 81 -20.45 6.18 9.66
CA VAL A 81 -20.37 7.30 10.60
C VAL A 81 -19.24 8.24 10.19
N ALA A 82 -19.42 9.54 10.44
CA ALA A 82 -18.42 10.55 10.13
C ALA A 82 -17.50 10.85 11.33
N ASP A 83 -17.96 10.56 12.53
CA ASP A 83 -17.21 10.78 13.76
C ASP A 83 -16.91 9.46 14.45
N MET A 84 -15.69 9.32 14.93
CA MET A 84 -15.28 8.14 15.70
C MET A 84 -16.09 8.01 17.01
N ALA A 85 -16.59 9.11 17.57
CA ALA A 85 -17.45 9.11 18.76
C ALA A 85 -18.77 8.35 18.54
N ASP A 86 -19.26 8.31 17.30
CA ASP A 86 -20.50 7.63 16.94
C ASP A 86 -20.33 6.11 16.73
N LEU A 87 -19.10 5.60 16.69
CA LEU A 87 -18.84 4.17 16.56
C LEU A 87 -19.41 3.39 17.75
N ARG A 88 -20.08 2.30 17.47
CA ARG A 88 -20.64 1.35 18.46
C ARG A 88 -19.94 0.01 18.32
N GLY A 89 -18.80 -0.13 19.02
CA GLY A 89 -18.03 -1.38 19.08
C GLY A 89 -18.68 -2.45 20.01
N PRO A 90 -17.98 -3.59 20.26
CA PRO A 90 -16.66 -3.89 19.71
C PRO A 90 -16.70 -4.31 18.23
N PHE A 91 -15.54 -4.21 17.57
CA PHE A 91 -15.29 -4.71 16.22
C PHE A 91 -14.21 -5.80 16.27
N ASP A 92 -14.42 -6.90 15.57
CA ASP A 92 -13.42 -7.98 15.47
C ASP A 92 -12.27 -7.57 14.56
N PHE A 93 -12.58 -6.88 13.46
CA PHE A 93 -11.60 -6.41 12.49
C PHE A 93 -11.81 -4.94 12.14
N ALA A 94 -10.72 -4.17 12.08
CA ALA A 94 -10.69 -2.83 11.49
C ALA A 94 -9.81 -2.81 10.25
N LEU A 95 -10.40 -2.66 9.08
CA LEU A 95 -9.72 -2.59 7.78
C LEU A 95 -9.23 -1.15 7.56
N LEU A 96 -7.92 -0.96 7.60
CA LEU A 96 -7.28 0.35 7.44
C LEU A 96 -7.07 0.64 5.96
N THR A 97 -7.95 1.44 5.37
CA THR A 97 -7.94 1.82 3.95
C THR A 97 -7.79 3.32 3.73
N LEU A 98 -7.53 4.07 4.81
CA LEU A 98 -7.20 5.50 4.72
C LEU A 98 -5.74 5.70 4.31
N LYS A 99 -5.46 6.86 3.74
CA LYS A 99 -4.11 7.22 3.32
C LYS A 99 -3.18 7.45 4.50
N ALA A 100 -1.91 7.14 4.30
CA ALA A 100 -0.87 7.20 5.31
C ALA A 100 -0.80 8.52 6.10
N PRO A 101 -0.99 9.74 5.52
CA PRO A 101 -1.00 10.98 6.29
C PRO A 101 -2.08 11.08 7.38
N TYR A 102 -3.19 10.35 7.22
CA TYR A 102 -4.33 10.40 8.15
C TYR A 102 -4.35 9.21 9.14
N LEU A 103 -3.40 8.28 9.01
CA LEU A 103 -3.43 6.99 9.69
C LEU A 103 -3.24 7.13 11.21
N GLU A 104 -2.20 7.82 11.64
CA GLU A 104 -1.77 7.86 13.04
C GLU A 104 -2.81 8.43 14.01
N PRO A 105 -3.44 9.61 13.76
CA PRO A 105 -4.46 10.13 14.65
C PRO A 105 -5.66 9.20 14.79
N VAL A 106 -6.09 8.57 13.68
CA VAL A 106 -7.23 7.67 13.67
C VAL A 106 -6.92 6.38 14.44
N LEU A 107 -5.73 5.79 14.22
CA LEU A 107 -5.29 4.59 14.95
C LEU A 107 -5.19 4.85 16.46
N THR A 108 -4.56 5.95 16.85
CA THR A 108 -4.42 6.32 18.27
C THR A 108 -5.79 6.46 18.93
N GLY A 109 -6.75 7.09 18.23
CA GLY A 109 -8.13 7.20 18.71
C GLY A 109 -8.84 5.85 18.83
N LEU A 110 -8.71 4.95 17.86
CA LEU A 110 -9.32 3.62 17.91
C LEU A 110 -8.71 2.75 19.01
N VAL A 111 -7.39 2.79 19.18
CA VAL A 111 -6.67 2.05 20.23
C VAL A 111 -7.08 2.54 21.61
N SER A 112 -7.14 3.87 21.85
CA SER A 112 -7.53 4.44 23.14
C SER A 112 -8.97 4.11 23.53
N ARG A 113 -9.86 3.87 22.56
CA ARG A 113 -11.24 3.46 22.81
C ARG A 113 -11.38 1.96 23.12
N GLY A 114 -10.37 1.15 22.84
CA GLY A 114 -10.40 -0.29 23.11
C GLY A 114 -11.51 -1.07 22.37
N ILE A 115 -12.05 -0.54 21.25
CA ILE A 115 -13.22 -1.11 20.55
C ILE A 115 -12.88 -1.98 19.36
N VAL A 116 -11.60 -2.17 19.05
CA VAL A 116 -11.13 -2.98 17.92
C VAL A 116 -10.23 -4.10 18.44
N ARG A 117 -10.49 -5.34 18.04
CA ARG A 117 -9.69 -6.50 18.42
C ARG A 117 -8.46 -6.67 17.52
N THR A 118 -8.65 -6.59 16.21
CA THR A 118 -7.60 -6.83 15.21
C THR A 118 -7.62 -5.73 14.16
N PHE A 119 -6.46 -5.14 13.90
CA PHE A 119 -6.27 -4.16 12.84
C PHE A 119 -5.75 -4.86 11.59
N VAL A 120 -6.19 -4.41 10.43
CA VAL A 120 -5.81 -4.98 9.13
C VAL A 120 -5.28 -3.87 8.26
N SER A 121 -3.98 -3.86 8.00
CA SER A 121 -3.34 -2.86 7.13
C SER A 121 -3.57 -3.22 5.66
N LEU A 122 -4.36 -2.42 4.94
CA LEU A 122 -4.61 -2.55 3.49
C LEU A 122 -4.05 -1.37 2.69
N GLY A 123 -3.33 -0.46 3.34
CA GLY A 123 -2.71 0.70 2.71
C GLY A 123 -1.50 0.35 1.84
N ASN A 124 -1.09 1.30 0.99
CA ASN A 124 0.10 1.18 0.17
C ASN A 124 1.39 1.47 0.97
N GLY A 125 2.52 1.03 0.42
CA GLY A 125 3.83 1.33 0.99
C GLY A 125 4.21 0.45 2.18
N LEU A 126 5.28 0.84 2.89
CA LEU A 126 5.74 0.15 4.11
C LEU A 126 5.18 0.85 5.36
N ILE A 127 3.86 0.78 5.56
CA ILE A 127 3.19 1.39 6.71
C ILE A 127 3.08 0.45 7.92
N GLN A 128 3.31 -0.85 7.73
CA GLN A 128 3.10 -1.89 8.74
C GLN A 128 3.87 -1.66 10.04
N PRO A 129 5.16 -1.26 10.02
CA PRO A 129 5.90 -0.96 11.26
C PRO A 129 5.27 0.19 12.06
N ARG A 130 4.76 1.24 11.38
CA ARG A 130 4.08 2.37 12.03
C ARG A 130 2.75 1.93 12.64
N VAL A 131 1.98 1.12 11.93
CA VAL A 131 0.72 0.57 12.45
C VAL A 131 1.00 -0.31 13.67
N ALA A 132 1.96 -1.24 13.58
CA ALA A 132 2.33 -2.14 14.67
C ALA A 132 2.81 -1.39 15.92
N ALA A 133 3.53 -0.29 15.75
CA ALA A 133 3.99 0.54 16.88
C ALA A 133 2.83 1.17 17.67
N ILE A 134 1.68 1.42 17.02
CA ILE A 134 0.50 2.03 17.66
C ILE A 134 -0.47 0.96 18.17
N THR A 135 -0.73 -0.08 17.37
CA THR A 135 -1.76 -1.08 17.67
C THR A 135 -1.27 -2.26 18.48
N GLY A 136 0.04 -2.47 18.53
CA GLY A 136 0.69 -3.71 18.95
C GLY A 136 0.81 -4.69 17.77
N PRO A 137 1.95 -5.38 17.64
CA PRO A 137 2.20 -6.32 16.53
C PRO A 137 1.25 -7.52 16.56
N ASP A 138 0.81 -7.97 17.75
CA ASP A 138 -0.08 -9.11 17.97
C ASP A 138 -1.52 -8.86 17.51
N ARG A 139 -1.82 -7.62 17.20
CA ARG A 139 -3.15 -7.17 16.77
C ARG A 139 -3.16 -6.74 15.30
N LEU A 140 -2.07 -6.95 14.55
CA LEU A 140 -1.96 -6.51 13.17
C LEU A 140 -1.91 -7.70 12.20
N ILE A 141 -2.88 -7.74 11.28
CA ILE A 141 -2.81 -8.51 10.04
C ILE A 141 -2.37 -7.55 8.93
N THR A 142 -1.40 -7.95 8.13
CA THR A 142 -1.04 -7.23 6.92
C THR A 142 -1.83 -7.79 5.74
N GLY A 143 -2.36 -6.91 4.92
CA GLY A 143 -3.07 -7.29 3.70
C GLY A 143 -2.63 -6.43 2.51
N ILE A 144 -2.75 -7.00 1.32
CA ILE A 144 -2.49 -6.35 0.05
C ILE A 144 -3.73 -6.50 -0.82
N VAL A 145 -4.22 -5.38 -1.32
CA VAL A 145 -5.25 -5.33 -2.35
C VAL A 145 -4.54 -5.17 -3.69
N GLU A 146 -4.67 -6.15 -4.59
CA GLU A 146 -3.99 -6.12 -5.89
C GLU A 146 -4.85 -5.53 -7.00
N TRP A 147 -6.16 -5.37 -6.77
CA TRP A 147 -7.07 -4.73 -7.72
C TRP A 147 -7.11 -3.21 -7.58
N GLY A 148 -7.46 -2.54 -8.68
CA GLY A 148 -7.58 -1.09 -8.76
C GLY A 148 -9.00 -0.61 -8.45
N ALA A 149 -9.10 0.57 -7.83
CA ALA A 149 -10.35 1.30 -7.66
C ALA A 149 -10.11 2.81 -7.74
N THR A 150 -11.18 3.53 -8.04
CA THR A 150 -11.19 5.01 -8.11
C THR A 150 -12.34 5.55 -7.28
N ASN A 151 -12.08 6.55 -6.46
CA ASN A 151 -13.13 7.36 -5.85
C ASN A 151 -13.57 8.40 -6.87
N ILE A 152 -14.80 8.28 -7.35
CA ILE A 152 -15.37 9.20 -8.37
C ILE A 152 -15.86 10.48 -7.71
N GLY A 153 -16.34 10.39 -6.46
CA GLY A 153 -16.87 11.51 -5.69
C GLY A 153 -17.66 11.03 -4.48
N PRO A 154 -18.25 11.93 -3.70
CA PRO A 154 -19.04 11.55 -2.54
C PRO A 154 -20.15 10.55 -2.92
N GLY A 155 -20.17 9.40 -2.23
CA GLY A 155 -21.13 8.32 -2.46
C GLY A 155 -20.93 7.52 -3.75
N HIS A 156 -19.77 7.64 -4.44
CA HIS A 156 -19.53 6.96 -5.69
C HIS A 156 -18.09 6.45 -5.83
N VAL A 157 -17.92 5.15 -5.97
CA VAL A 157 -16.63 4.49 -6.22
C VAL A 157 -16.72 3.54 -7.43
N ALA A 158 -15.59 3.32 -8.09
CA ALA A 158 -15.49 2.38 -9.21
C ALA A 158 -14.35 1.38 -8.95
N GLN A 159 -14.63 0.09 -9.06
CA GLN A 159 -13.61 -0.94 -9.17
C GLN A 159 -13.18 -1.07 -10.63
N THR A 160 -11.88 -0.94 -10.91
CA THR A 160 -11.36 -0.87 -12.29
C THR A 160 -10.73 -2.16 -12.76
N THR A 161 -10.23 -3.02 -11.85
CA THR A 161 -9.64 -4.32 -12.18
C THR A 161 -10.04 -5.39 -11.18
N ARG A 162 -9.81 -6.67 -11.54
CA ARG A 162 -9.96 -7.82 -10.64
C ARG A 162 -8.60 -8.39 -10.31
N ALA A 163 -8.38 -8.68 -9.03
CA ALA A 163 -7.23 -9.41 -8.53
C ALA A 163 -7.52 -9.86 -7.09
N PRO A 164 -6.73 -10.75 -6.49
CA PRO A 164 -6.95 -11.22 -5.14
C PRO A 164 -6.66 -10.14 -4.08
N ILE A 165 -7.08 -10.44 -2.84
CA ILE A 165 -6.54 -9.88 -1.62
C ILE A 165 -5.59 -10.91 -1.02
N ILE A 166 -4.41 -10.49 -0.62
CA ILE A 166 -3.44 -11.35 0.05
C ILE A 166 -3.35 -10.90 1.50
N LEU A 167 -3.49 -11.83 2.43
CA LEU A 167 -3.34 -11.60 3.87
C LEU A 167 -2.16 -12.38 4.40
N GLY A 168 -1.50 -11.86 5.41
CA GLY A 168 -0.42 -12.58 6.07
C GLY A 168 0.17 -11.82 7.24
N ARG A 169 1.23 -12.38 7.81
CA ARG A 169 2.00 -11.77 8.89
C ARG A 169 3.21 -11.05 8.31
N SER A 170 3.58 -9.92 8.91
CA SER A 170 4.79 -9.19 8.56
C SER A 170 5.89 -9.45 9.59
N GLY A 171 7.09 -9.76 9.11
CA GLY A 171 8.30 -9.89 9.92
C GLY A 171 8.67 -11.35 10.27
N PRO A 172 9.97 -11.60 10.50
CA PRO A 172 10.48 -12.91 10.92
C PRO A 172 9.96 -13.22 12.33
N GLY A 173 9.37 -14.40 12.51
CA GLY A 173 8.80 -14.83 13.78
C GLY A 173 7.47 -14.14 14.13
N GLY A 174 6.74 -13.67 13.10
CA GLY A 174 5.45 -13.00 13.26
C GLY A 174 4.56 -13.71 14.28
N GLN A 175 3.97 -12.92 15.18
CA GLN A 175 3.18 -13.37 16.31
C GLN A 175 2.06 -14.30 15.87
N ASP A 176 1.73 -15.27 16.69
CA ASP A 176 0.62 -16.17 16.41
C ASP A 176 -0.71 -15.41 16.46
N LEU A 177 -1.25 -15.14 15.28
CA LEU A 177 -2.56 -14.51 15.12
C LEU A 177 -3.71 -15.53 15.25
N GLY A 178 -3.40 -16.81 15.49
CA GLY A 178 -4.37 -17.90 15.55
C GLY A 178 -5.16 -18.01 14.25
N GLU A 179 -6.44 -18.28 14.37
CA GLU A 179 -7.38 -18.45 13.23
C GLU A 179 -7.83 -17.12 12.60
N ARG A 180 -7.46 -15.96 13.17
CA ARG A 180 -7.94 -14.63 12.72
C ARG A 180 -7.69 -14.33 11.23
N PRO A 181 -6.52 -14.63 10.65
CA PRO A 181 -6.34 -14.41 9.22
C PRO A 181 -7.26 -15.25 8.33
N GLY A 182 -7.53 -16.52 8.72
CA GLY A 182 -8.46 -17.39 8.03
C GLY A 182 -9.91 -16.88 8.11
N GLN A 183 -10.36 -16.52 9.31
CA GLN A 183 -11.68 -15.91 9.52
C GLN A 183 -11.88 -14.62 8.71
N LEU A 184 -10.83 -13.78 8.66
CA LEU A 184 -10.87 -12.57 7.85
C LEU A 184 -10.92 -12.88 6.36
N ALA A 185 -10.19 -13.90 5.89
CA ALA A 185 -10.19 -14.30 4.48
C ALA A 185 -11.60 -14.75 4.04
N GLU A 186 -12.30 -15.55 4.84
CA GLU A 186 -13.68 -15.96 4.57
C GLU A 186 -14.64 -14.75 4.43
N ILE A 187 -14.44 -13.70 5.24
CA ILE A 187 -15.21 -12.46 5.13
C ILE A 187 -14.86 -11.69 3.86
N LEU A 188 -13.57 -11.53 3.58
CA LEU A 188 -13.10 -10.73 2.47
C LEU A 188 -13.29 -11.39 1.09
N ASP A 189 -13.53 -12.72 1.04
CA ASP A 189 -13.92 -13.42 -0.18
C ASP A 189 -15.18 -12.84 -0.82
N ALA A 190 -16.06 -12.22 -0.04
CA ALA A 190 -17.18 -11.45 -0.57
C ALA A 190 -16.75 -10.21 -1.39
N ALA A 191 -15.56 -9.67 -1.12
CA ALA A 191 -15.02 -8.52 -1.85
C ALA A 191 -14.15 -8.94 -3.04
N ALA A 192 -13.25 -9.91 -2.82
CA ALA A 192 -12.40 -10.51 -3.85
C ALA A 192 -11.81 -11.84 -3.32
N PRO A 193 -11.39 -12.78 -4.20
CA PRO A 193 -10.68 -13.98 -3.78
C PRO A 193 -9.56 -13.61 -2.82
N THR A 194 -9.53 -14.22 -1.64
CA THR A 194 -8.61 -13.86 -0.56
C THR A 194 -7.72 -15.04 -0.21
N VAL A 195 -6.41 -14.82 -0.20
CA VAL A 195 -5.40 -15.85 0.08
C VAL A 195 -4.65 -15.47 1.35
N VAL A 196 -4.44 -16.44 2.23
CA VAL A 196 -3.59 -16.28 3.42
C VAL A 196 -2.22 -16.90 3.13
N VAL A 197 -1.16 -16.14 3.37
CA VAL A 197 0.23 -16.57 3.20
C VAL A 197 0.98 -16.48 4.53
N ASP A 198 1.99 -17.33 4.72
CA ASP A 198 2.78 -17.35 5.95
C ASP A 198 3.67 -16.10 6.08
N ASP A 199 4.29 -15.67 4.99
CA ASP A 199 5.09 -14.44 4.91
C ASP A 199 4.60 -13.53 3.78
N ILE A 200 4.02 -12.41 4.15
CA ILE A 200 3.50 -11.42 3.20
C ILE A 200 4.57 -10.41 2.74
N ASN A 201 5.74 -10.37 3.37
CA ASN A 201 6.75 -9.34 3.09
C ASN A 201 7.18 -9.34 1.62
N GLY A 202 7.34 -10.52 1.02
CA GLY A 202 7.64 -10.63 -0.39
C GLY A 202 6.61 -9.95 -1.29
N HIS A 203 5.33 -10.10 -0.99
CA HIS A 203 4.22 -9.47 -1.72
C HIS A 203 4.15 -7.95 -1.47
N VAL A 204 4.37 -7.52 -0.22
CA VAL A 204 4.42 -6.08 0.14
C VAL A 204 5.50 -5.39 -0.68
N TRP A 205 6.71 -5.96 -0.71
CA TRP A 205 7.83 -5.40 -1.47
C TRP A 205 7.62 -5.46 -2.97
N ALA A 206 7.03 -6.52 -3.51
CA ALA A 206 6.71 -6.61 -4.93
C ALA A 206 5.75 -5.49 -5.37
N LYS A 207 4.70 -5.24 -4.59
CA LYS A 207 3.78 -4.11 -4.82
C LYS A 207 4.47 -2.75 -4.60
N LEU A 208 5.39 -2.65 -3.63
CA LEU A 208 6.16 -1.44 -3.41
C LEU A 208 7.04 -1.10 -4.61
N LEU A 209 7.73 -2.09 -5.21
CA LEU A 209 8.53 -1.91 -6.42
C LEU A 209 7.69 -1.38 -7.58
N LEU A 210 6.50 -1.94 -7.78
CA LEU A 210 5.57 -1.46 -8.80
C LEU A 210 5.19 0.01 -8.55
N ASN A 211 4.82 0.34 -7.32
CA ASN A 211 4.36 1.68 -6.99
C ASN A 211 5.50 2.71 -6.97
N SER A 212 6.65 2.39 -6.38
CA SER A 212 7.79 3.31 -6.33
C SER A 212 8.32 3.63 -7.73
N THR A 213 8.25 2.67 -8.66
CA THR A 213 8.65 2.86 -10.05
C THR A 213 7.58 3.60 -10.84
N PHE A 214 6.44 2.95 -11.08
CA PHE A 214 5.46 3.47 -12.04
C PHE A 214 4.51 4.50 -11.46
N SER A 215 4.09 4.37 -10.19
CA SER A 215 3.30 5.43 -9.57
C SER A 215 4.15 6.67 -9.28
N GLY A 216 5.43 6.50 -8.92
CA GLY A 216 6.38 7.60 -8.76
C GLY A 216 6.62 8.37 -10.05
N LEU A 217 7.00 7.67 -11.14
CA LEU A 217 7.21 8.29 -12.45
C LEU A 217 5.92 8.87 -13.04
N GLY A 218 4.79 8.18 -12.85
CA GLY A 218 3.48 8.67 -13.26
C GLY A 218 3.09 9.96 -12.54
N ALA A 219 3.37 10.09 -11.24
CA ALA A 219 3.09 11.29 -10.47
C ALA A 219 3.84 12.51 -10.98
N VAL A 220 5.14 12.37 -11.27
CA VAL A 220 5.98 13.50 -11.74
C VAL A 220 5.77 13.83 -13.22
N SER A 221 5.24 12.91 -14.02
CA SER A 221 5.06 13.11 -15.47
C SER A 221 3.61 13.32 -15.90
N GLY A 222 2.62 12.92 -15.07
CA GLY A 222 1.20 12.91 -15.45
C GLY A 222 0.82 11.78 -16.41
N LEU A 223 1.72 10.84 -16.70
CA LEU A 223 1.56 9.77 -17.68
C LEU A 223 1.03 8.49 -17.04
N THR A 224 0.36 7.64 -17.85
CA THR A 224 0.07 6.25 -17.48
C THR A 224 1.34 5.40 -17.49
N TYR A 225 1.29 4.20 -16.90
CA TYR A 225 2.44 3.31 -16.83
C TYR A 225 3.02 2.99 -18.22
N GLY A 226 2.15 2.66 -19.17
CA GLY A 226 2.57 2.41 -20.56
C GLY A 226 3.14 3.64 -21.24
N GLN A 227 2.58 4.83 -21.01
CA GLN A 227 3.10 6.07 -21.54
C GLN A 227 4.47 6.42 -20.95
N VAL A 228 4.69 6.19 -19.65
CA VAL A 228 6.02 6.35 -19.02
C VAL A 228 7.05 5.47 -19.73
N ALA A 229 6.73 4.19 -19.94
CA ALA A 229 7.65 3.26 -20.57
C ALA A 229 7.86 3.53 -22.09
N ALA A 230 6.89 4.16 -22.75
CA ALA A 230 7.01 4.55 -24.15
C ALA A 230 7.95 5.76 -24.36
N GLU A 231 8.24 6.54 -23.32
CA GLU A 231 9.22 7.61 -23.36
C GLU A 231 10.64 7.03 -23.11
N PRO A 232 11.63 7.23 -24.00
CA PRO A 232 12.97 6.69 -23.81
C PRO A 232 13.63 7.06 -22.47
N PRO A 233 13.47 8.31 -21.92
CA PRO A 233 13.91 8.59 -20.56
C PRO A 233 13.12 7.82 -19.50
N GLY A 234 11.82 7.63 -19.71
CA GLY A 234 10.93 6.95 -18.76
C GLY A 234 11.20 5.46 -18.65
N GLU A 235 11.45 4.77 -19.77
CA GLU A 235 11.84 3.36 -19.78
C GLU A 235 13.17 3.16 -19.01
N TRP A 236 14.17 3.98 -19.30
CA TRP A 236 15.44 3.92 -18.61
C TRP A 236 15.28 4.15 -17.08
N LEU A 237 14.47 5.15 -16.70
CA LEU A 237 14.18 5.46 -15.31
C LEU A 237 13.43 4.31 -14.64
N ALA A 238 12.50 3.66 -15.33
CA ALA A 238 11.77 2.53 -14.80
C ALA A 238 12.70 1.38 -14.42
N TYR A 239 13.62 0.98 -15.30
CA TYR A 239 14.63 -0.04 -14.96
C TYR A 239 15.49 0.38 -13.77
N ARG A 240 15.92 1.63 -13.71
CA ARG A 240 16.82 2.11 -12.65
C ARG A 240 16.12 2.20 -11.30
N LEU A 241 14.90 2.74 -11.23
CA LEU A 241 14.11 2.80 -10.00
C LEU A 241 13.75 1.40 -9.50
N TRP A 242 13.34 0.52 -10.42
CA TRP A 242 13.03 -0.86 -10.07
C TRP A 242 14.24 -1.57 -9.50
N THR A 243 15.39 -1.48 -10.17
CA THR A 243 16.64 -2.11 -9.72
C THR A 243 17.07 -1.56 -8.36
N GLU A 244 17.03 -0.22 -8.16
CA GLU A 244 17.37 0.40 -6.89
C GLU A 244 16.50 -0.14 -5.75
N GLY A 245 15.17 -0.18 -5.93
CA GLY A 245 14.26 -0.71 -4.94
C GLY A 245 14.42 -2.22 -4.72
N TYR A 246 14.65 -3.00 -5.77
CA TYR A 246 14.89 -4.44 -5.71
C TYR A 246 16.16 -4.78 -4.90
N ASP A 247 17.24 -4.04 -5.14
CA ASP A 247 18.49 -4.21 -4.41
C ASP A 247 18.35 -3.88 -2.92
N VAL A 248 17.56 -2.86 -2.59
CA VAL A 248 17.23 -2.52 -1.20
C VAL A 248 16.41 -3.65 -0.54
N ALA A 249 15.41 -4.20 -1.24
CA ALA A 249 14.63 -5.31 -0.73
C ALA A 249 15.50 -6.54 -0.45
N CYS A 250 16.36 -6.92 -1.40
CA CYS A 250 17.28 -8.05 -1.25
C CYS A 250 18.27 -7.82 -0.10
N ALA A 251 18.80 -6.60 0.05
CA ALA A 251 19.70 -6.26 1.16
C ALA A 251 18.99 -6.28 2.52
N ALA A 252 17.69 -6.04 2.56
CA ALA A 252 16.85 -6.21 3.75
C ALA A 252 16.49 -7.68 4.04
N GLY A 253 17.02 -8.64 3.28
CA GLY A 253 16.71 -10.06 3.42
C GLY A 253 15.34 -10.47 2.86
N VAL A 254 14.66 -9.58 2.14
CA VAL A 254 13.36 -9.88 1.54
C VAL A 254 13.55 -10.42 0.12
N ARG A 255 12.77 -11.43 -0.22
CA ARG A 255 12.64 -11.94 -1.60
C ARG A 255 11.30 -11.48 -2.16
N PRO A 256 11.26 -10.40 -2.98
CA PRO A 256 10.01 -9.92 -3.56
C PRO A 256 9.32 -11.00 -4.38
N GLY A 257 8.03 -11.22 -4.08
CA GLY A 257 7.18 -12.19 -4.77
C GLY A 257 6.78 -11.75 -6.17
N GLU A 258 5.99 -12.56 -6.87
CA GLU A 258 5.45 -12.15 -8.17
C GLU A 258 4.52 -10.94 -8.04
N VAL A 259 4.53 -10.08 -9.04
CA VAL A 259 3.62 -8.94 -9.17
C VAL A 259 3.24 -8.74 -10.64
N ALA A 260 1.95 -8.56 -10.90
CA ALA A 260 1.43 -8.39 -12.25
C ALA A 260 1.92 -9.46 -13.24
N GLY A 261 2.19 -10.68 -12.75
CA GLY A 261 2.62 -11.83 -13.56
C GLY A 261 4.08 -11.83 -13.98
N ILE A 262 4.93 -11.04 -13.31
CA ILE A 262 6.39 -11.08 -13.48
C ILE A 262 7.09 -11.34 -12.14
N ARG A 263 8.26 -11.96 -12.21
CA ARG A 263 9.16 -12.02 -11.07
C ARG A 263 9.96 -10.71 -11.00
N PRO A 264 10.01 -10.01 -9.87
CA PRO A 264 10.72 -8.73 -9.76
C PRO A 264 12.21 -8.81 -10.15
N ALA A 265 12.86 -9.92 -9.94
CA ALA A 265 14.24 -10.17 -10.39
C ALA A 265 14.41 -10.06 -11.92
N ASP A 266 13.35 -10.41 -12.68
CA ASP A 266 13.44 -10.40 -14.15
C ASP A 266 13.45 -8.96 -14.71
N LEU A 267 12.88 -8.00 -13.98
CA LEU A 267 12.89 -6.59 -14.40
C LEU A 267 14.11 -5.81 -13.87
N ALA A 268 14.88 -6.36 -12.93
CA ALA A 268 16.10 -5.74 -12.43
C ALA A 268 17.23 -5.80 -13.47
N VAL A 269 17.89 -4.67 -13.71
CA VAL A 269 18.98 -4.52 -14.71
C VAL A 269 20.25 -4.06 -14.01
N HIS A 270 21.19 -4.97 -13.81
CA HIS A 270 22.50 -4.67 -13.23
C HIS A 270 23.59 -4.56 -14.32
N THR A 271 23.43 -5.29 -15.42
CA THR A 271 24.35 -5.31 -16.56
C THR A 271 23.57 -5.21 -17.88
N ASP A 272 24.27 -4.94 -18.97
CA ASP A 272 23.66 -4.92 -20.31
C ASP A 272 23.10 -6.30 -20.71
N ALA A 273 23.66 -7.38 -20.19
CA ALA A 273 23.18 -8.74 -20.44
C ALA A 273 21.78 -9.00 -19.86
N ASP A 274 21.34 -8.22 -18.87
CA ASP A 274 20.01 -8.34 -18.25
C ASP A 274 18.91 -7.71 -19.12
N ARG A 275 19.26 -6.79 -20.03
CA ARG A 275 18.30 -5.97 -20.77
C ARG A 275 17.26 -6.77 -21.57
N PRO A 276 17.60 -7.84 -22.30
CA PRO A 276 16.59 -8.60 -23.05
C PRO A 276 15.53 -9.22 -22.13
N ARG A 277 15.96 -9.85 -21.03
CA ARG A 277 15.04 -10.42 -20.02
C ARG A 277 14.15 -9.32 -19.40
N ALA A 278 14.75 -8.16 -19.06
CA ALA A 278 14.03 -7.07 -18.45
C ALA A 278 13.02 -6.42 -19.42
N ALA A 279 13.34 -6.36 -20.71
CA ALA A 279 12.40 -5.89 -21.74
C ALA A 279 11.18 -6.81 -21.86
N ASP A 280 11.38 -8.14 -21.86
CA ASP A 280 10.30 -9.11 -21.89
C ASP A 280 9.42 -8.98 -20.62
N ALA A 281 10.04 -8.86 -19.45
CA ALA A 281 9.33 -8.67 -18.18
C ALA A 281 8.54 -7.33 -18.17
N LEU A 282 9.12 -6.26 -18.67
CA LEU A 282 8.45 -4.97 -18.79
C LEU A 282 7.24 -5.05 -19.74
N ALA A 283 7.41 -5.68 -20.89
CA ALA A 283 6.33 -5.87 -21.85
C ALA A 283 5.18 -6.70 -21.25
N ALA A 284 5.49 -7.78 -20.52
CA ALA A 284 4.50 -8.60 -19.82
C ALA A 284 3.75 -7.82 -18.74
N LEU A 285 4.44 -7.00 -17.94
CA LEU A 285 3.84 -6.14 -16.94
C LEU A 285 2.91 -5.10 -17.58
N LEU A 286 3.38 -4.43 -18.63
CA LEU A 286 2.63 -3.37 -19.30
C LEU A 286 1.44 -3.89 -20.11
N SER A 287 1.47 -5.14 -20.57
CA SER A 287 0.30 -5.77 -21.21
C SER A 287 -0.92 -5.80 -20.28
N ARG A 288 -0.70 -5.84 -18.97
CA ARG A 288 -1.74 -5.86 -17.94
C ARG A 288 -2.01 -4.49 -17.35
N LEU A 289 -0.97 -3.72 -17.10
CA LEU A 289 -1.04 -2.48 -16.32
C LEU A 289 -0.75 -1.20 -17.13
N GLY A 290 -0.45 -1.30 -18.42
CA GLY A 290 -0.11 -0.14 -19.26
C GLY A 290 -1.12 1.01 -19.22
N PRO A 291 -2.44 0.79 -19.26
CA PRO A 291 -3.45 1.84 -19.16
C PRO A 291 -3.58 2.47 -17.76
N THR A 292 -2.91 1.91 -16.74
CA THR A 292 -3.08 2.34 -15.34
C THR A 292 -2.55 3.76 -15.15
N LYS A 293 -3.40 4.64 -14.62
CA LYS A 293 -3.03 5.94 -14.11
C LYS A 293 -2.61 5.81 -12.65
N ALA A 294 -1.46 6.33 -12.31
CA ALA A 294 -0.92 6.28 -10.95
C ALA A 294 -1.89 6.88 -9.93
N SER A 295 -2.02 6.24 -8.75
CA SER A 295 -2.83 6.77 -7.65
C SER A 295 -2.32 8.14 -7.19
N MET A 296 -1.00 8.32 -7.08
CA MET A 296 -0.39 9.60 -6.73
C MET A 296 -0.65 10.70 -7.77
N SER A 297 -0.74 10.37 -9.08
CA SER A 297 -1.17 11.34 -10.11
C SER A 297 -2.61 11.80 -9.87
N GLN A 298 -3.50 10.88 -9.52
CA GLN A 298 -4.89 11.20 -9.20
C GLN A 298 -4.98 12.08 -7.94
N ASP A 299 -4.08 11.89 -6.98
CA ASP A 299 -4.01 12.69 -5.77
C ASP A 299 -3.59 14.12 -6.08
N LEU A 300 -2.52 14.29 -6.85
CA LEU A 300 -2.04 15.61 -7.28
C LEU A 300 -3.10 16.39 -8.07
N GLU A 301 -3.85 15.71 -8.95
CA GLU A 301 -4.96 16.33 -9.70
C GLU A 301 -6.10 16.82 -8.80
N ARG A 302 -6.30 16.17 -7.66
CA ARG A 302 -7.32 16.54 -6.66
C ARG A 302 -6.79 17.53 -5.62
N GLY A 303 -5.52 17.91 -5.68
CA GLY A 303 -4.87 18.69 -4.65
C GLY A 303 -4.81 17.98 -3.29
N SER A 304 -4.80 16.64 -3.31
CA SER A 304 -4.73 15.81 -2.10
C SER A 304 -3.29 15.38 -1.83
N PRO A 305 -2.89 15.22 -0.54
CA PRO A 305 -1.59 14.64 -0.22
C PRO A 305 -1.41 13.25 -0.86
N THR A 306 -0.22 13.01 -1.38
CA THR A 306 0.16 11.70 -1.93
C THR A 306 0.66 10.75 -0.85
N GLU A 307 1.00 9.52 -1.23
CA GLU A 307 1.63 8.53 -0.36
C GLU A 307 3.13 8.37 -0.67
N VAL A 308 3.76 9.36 -1.30
CA VAL A 308 5.16 9.27 -1.74
C VAL A 308 6.13 8.93 -0.61
N ASP A 309 5.89 9.44 0.61
CA ASP A 309 6.76 9.21 1.77
C ASP A 309 6.76 7.75 2.24
N VAL A 310 5.63 7.05 2.11
CA VAL A 310 5.53 5.63 2.49
C VAL A 310 5.75 4.69 1.30
N ILE A 311 5.89 5.22 0.09
CA ILE A 311 6.19 4.47 -1.14
C ILE A 311 7.68 4.67 -1.49
N ASN A 312 8.05 5.72 -2.21
CA ASN A 312 9.45 5.98 -2.55
C ASN A 312 10.28 6.32 -1.31
N GLY A 313 9.75 7.13 -0.40
CA GLY A 313 10.38 7.45 0.88
C GLY A 313 10.65 6.23 1.75
N ALA A 314 9.81 5.21 1.69
CA ALA A 314 10.05 3.95 2.39
C ALA A 314 11.26 3.19 1.83
N VAL A 315 11.48 3.19 0.51
CA VAL A 315 12.69 2.62 -0.10
C VAL A 315 13.92 3.37 0.39
N VAL A 316 13.86 4.70 0.44
CA VAL A 316 14.95 5.57 0.94
C VAL A 316 15.24 5.27 2.42
N ALA A 317 14.21 5.21 3.25
CA ALA A 317 14.35 4.94 4.68
C ALA A 317 14.94 3.54 4.94
N GLN A 318 14.49 2.53 4.20
CA GLN A 318 15.03 1.17 4.31
C GLN A 318 16.48 1.09 3.83
N ALA A 319 16.85 1.77 2.75
CA ALA A 319 18.23 1.87 2.31
C ALA A 319 19.11 2.51 3.39
N ALA A 320 18.68 3.63 3.97
CA ALA A 320 19.41 4.31 5.04
C ALA A 320 19.60 3.42 6.29
N ALA A 321 18.58 2.66 6.69
CA ALA A 321 18.67 1.70 7.80
C ALA A 321 19.71 0.59 7.57
N LEU A 322 20.04 0.32 6.29
CA LEU A 322 21.05 -0.65 5.87
C LEU A 322 22.42 -0.02 5.57
N GLY A 323 22.61 1.27 5.87
CA GLY A 323 23.83 2.01 5.53
C GLY A 323 24.02 2.21 4.01
N ARG A 324 22.93 2.18 3.23
CA ARG A 324 22.89 2.33 1.78
C ARG A 324 22.16 3.62 1.39
N THR A 325 22.17 3.95 0.10
CA THR A 325 21.41 5.08 -0.46
C THR A 325 20.48 4.61 -1.57
N ALA A 326 19.37 5.35 -1.75
CA ALA A 326 18.41 5.16 -2.84
C ALA A 326 18.16 6.53 -3.52
N PRO A 327 19.15 7.06 -4.27
CA PRO A 327 19.13 8.44 -4.76
C PRO A 327 18.03 8.71 -5.78
N LEU A 328 17.62 7.71 -6.57
CA LEU A 328 16.52 7.85 -7.53
C LEU A 328 15.17 7.96 -6.83
N ASN A 329 14.91 7.07 -5.88
CA ASN A 329 13.70 7.15 -5.07
C ASN A 329 13.66 8.46 -4.26
N GLN A 330 14.78 8.90 -3.70
CA GLN A 330 14.89 10.19 -3.01
C GLN A 330 14.51 11.34 -3.95
N ARG A 331 15.02 11.35 -5.17
CA ARG A 331 14.70 12.41 -6.13
C ARG A 331 13.23 12.40 -6.56
N VAL A 332 12.62 11.24 -6.69
CA VAL A 332 11.16 11.14 -6.93
C VAL A 332 10.37 11.74 -5.78
N VAL A 333 10.75 11.46 -4.51
CA VAL A 333 10.11 12.08 -3.33
C VAL A 333 10.15 13.60 -3.41
N GLU A 334 11.33 14.16 -3.68
CA GLU A 334 11.51 15.62 -3.80
C GLU A 334 10.61 16.23 -4.87
N LEU A 335 10.59 15.60 -6.07
CA LEU A 335 9.79 16.07 -7.20
C LEU A 335 8.28 15.98 -6.95
N VAL A 336 7.82 14.92 -6.29
CA VAL A 336 6.40 14.80 -5.92
C VAL A 336 6.03 15.85 -4.91
N HIS A 337 6.86 16.13 -3.90
CA HIS A 337 6.64 17.23 -2.97
C HIS A 337 6.68 18.62 -3.63
N GLU A 338 7.53 18.81 -4.66
CA GLU A 338 7.48 20.05 -5.49
C GLU A 338 6.10 20.18 -6.16
N CYS A 339 5.53 19.06 -6.65
CA CYS A 339 4.18 19.07 -7.26
C CYS A 339 3.08 19.33 -6.23
N GLU A 340 3.14 18.72 -5.05
CA GLU A 340 2.17 18.93 -3.97
C GLU A 340 2.11 20.40 -3.51
N ARG A 341 3.26 21.06 -3.47
CA ARG A 341 3.35 22.49 -3.12
C ARG A 341 3.02 23.44 -4.28
N GLY A 342 2.72 22.90 -5.46
CA GLY A 342 2.47 23.72 -6.66
C GLY A 342 3.73 24.39 -7.24
N ALA A 343 4.93 24.06 -6.74
CA ALA A 343 6.19 24.58 -7.25
C ALA A 343 6.57 23.97 -8.61
N ARG A 344 5.97 22.83 -8.94
CA ARG A 344 6.13 22.14 -10.22
C ARG A 344 4.79 21.61 -10.71
N ARG A 345 4.60 21.55 -12.02
CA ARG A 345 3.50 20.80 -12.64
C ARG A 345 4.04 19.48 -13.18
N PRO A 346 3.30 18.36 -13.00
CA PRO A 346 3.64 17.11 -13.67
C PRO A 346 3.74 17.31 -15.19
N GLY A 347 4.78 16.74 -15.81
CA GLY A 347 4.99 16.89 -17.26
C GLY A 347 6.03 15.91 -17.79
N ARG A 348 5.95 15.56 -19.09
CA ARG A 348 6.87 14.63 -19.78
C ARG A 348 8.33 15.05 -19.70
N ASP A 349 8.59 16.34 -19.76
CA ASP A 349 9.92 16.96 -19.66
C ASP A 349 10.60 16.66 -18.33
N THR A 350 9.81 16.40 -17.27
CA THR A 350 10.36 15.98 -15.96
C THR A 350 11.13 14.67 -16.06
N LEU A 351 10.71 13.72 -16.92
CA LEU A 351 11.43 12.45 -17.12
C LEU A 351 12.82 12.70 -17.74
N ALA A 352 12.89 13.56 -18.75
CA ALA A 352 14.17 13.92 -19.38
C ALA A 352 15.08 14.66 -18.40
N ALA A 353 14.55 15.62 -17.65
CA ALA A 353 15.29 16.36 -16.63
C ALA A 353 15.79 15.42 -15.50
N LEU A 354 14.96 14.49 -15.02
CA LEU A 354 15.35 13.52 -14.01
C LEU A 354 16.49 12.61 -14.51
N ARG A 355 16.42 12.13 -15.75
CA ARG A 355 17.48 11.34 -16.36
C ARG A 355 18.78 12.13 -16.49
N ALA A 356 18.70 13.39 -16.96
CA ALA A 356 19.86 14.24 -17.14
C ALA A 356 20.58 14.58 -15.83
N ALA A 357 19.82 14.79 -14.74
CA ALA A 357 20.36 15.08 -13.41
C ALA A 357 21.18 13.93 -12.80
N LEU A 358 20.99 12.71 -13.30
CA LEU A 358 21.69 11.51 -12.80
C LEU A 358 23.01 11.23 -13.54
N GLY A 359 23.32 11.98 -14.59
CA GLY A 359 24.53 11.81 -15.39
C GLY A 359 24.57 10.47 -16.16
N PRO A 360 25.63 10.23 -16.94
CA PRO A 360 25.87 8.92 -17.52
C PRO A 360 26.06 7.92 -16.37
N ALA A 361 25.38 6.77 -16.47
CA ALA A 361 25.35 5.75 -15.43
C ALA A 361 26.78 5.42 -14.94
N ALA A 362 27.08 5.76 -13.68
CA ALA A 362 28.24 5.19 -13.04
C ALA A 362 28.07 3.66 -13.02
N PRO A 363 29.07 2.87 -13.38
CA PRO A 363 29.00 1.42 -13.32
C PRO A 363 28.65 1.04 -11.87
N VAL A 364 27.64 0.18 -11.71
CA VAL A 364 27.27 -0.38 -10.41
C VAL A 364 28.51 -1.09 -9.86
N ARG A 365 29.08 -0.57 -8.78
CA ARG A 365 30.20 -1.25 -8.12
C ARG A 365 29.61 -2.52 -7.49
N HIS A 366 29.96 -3.68 -8.05
CA HIS A 366 29.75 -4.96 -7.41
C HIS A 366 30.50 -4.93 -6.07
N LEU A 367 29.78 -4.86 -4.98
CA LEU A 367 30.33 -5.23 -3.68
C LEU A 367 30.36 -6.75 -3.66
N SER A 368 31.53 -7.35 -3.91
CA SER A 368 31.78 -8.76 -3.65
C SER A 368 31.42 -9.06 -2.19
N PRO A 369 30.78 -10.19 -1.90
CA PRO A 369 30.62 -10.61 -0.51
C PRO A 369 32.03 -10.76 0.10
N GLU A 370 32.24 -10.21 1.28
CA GLU A 370 33.48 -10.41 2.02
C GLU A 370 33.71 -11.91 2.21
N PRO A 371 34.94 -12.41 1.97
CA PRO A 371 35.23 -13.83 2.20
C PRO A 371 35.06 -14.14 3.69
N GLY A 372 34.22 -15.12 3.99
CA GLY A 372 33.85 -15.54 5.32
C GLY A 372 35.07 -15.74 6.22
N VAL A 373 35.00 -15.14 7.42
CA VAL A 373 35.89 -15.43 8.54
C VAL A 373 35.75 -16.92 8.86
N ARG A 374 36.79 -17.70 8.56
CA ARG A 374 36.92 -19.09 9.03
C ARG A 374 37.16 -19.02 10.52
N HIS A 375 36.19 -19.47 11.31
CA HIS A 375 36.44 -19.82 12.68
C HIS A 375 37.22 -21.16 12.72
N GLY A 376 38.48 -21.10 13.20
CA GLY A 376 39.27 -22.24 13.58
C GLY A 376 38.86 -22.76 14.97
#